data_a62d07bcf6c7a9a1205fb2a6cc983a30
#
_entry.id   a62d07bcf6c7a9a1205fb2a6cc983a30
#
_cell.length_a   1.000
_cell.length_b   1.000
_cell.length_c   1.000
_cell.angle_alpha   90.00
_cell.angle_beta   90.00
_cell.angle_gamma   90.00
#
_symmetry.space_group_name_H-M   'P 1'
#
loop_
_entity.id
_entity.type
_entity.pdbx_description
1 polymer ?
#
loop_
_entity_poly.entity_id
_entity_poly.type
_entity_poly.pdbx_seq_one_letter_code
_entity_poly.pdbx_strand_id
1 'polypeptide(L)'
;MYKLTVEGLHKSYGSHEVLKGVSLQAKTGDVISLIGASGSGKSTFLRCINFLETPNDGAMSLDGKPIRMVKNHMGLRVADDHELQRLRTRLAMVFQHFNLWGHMTVLDNITIAPRRVLGVSKKDAEDRARRYLEKVGLPARVADQFPAFLSGGQQQRVAIARALAMEPEVILFDEPTSALDPEVVGEVLKVIQGLAEEGRTMIMVTHEMGFARKVSNQLLFLHQGLVEEQGGPEILDNPRSERLQQFLSNGLK
;
A
#
# COMPACT_ATOMS: atom_id res chain seq x y z
N MET A 1 -2.75 -1.85 21.25
CA MET A 1 -2.77 -0.48 20.69
C MET A 1 -2.77 -0.58 19.19
N TYR A 2 -3.60 0.19 18.47
CA TYR A 2 -3.59 0.18 17.01
C TYR A 2 -2.44 1.01 16.45
N LYS A 3 -1.76 0.49 15.42
CA LYS A 3 -0.71 1.18 14.69
C LYS A 3 -1.31 2.27 13.80
N LEU A 4 -2.36 1.94 13.05
CA LEU A 4 -3.12 2.86 12.21
C LEU A 4 -4.60 2.70 12.48
N THR A 5 -5.30 3.82 12.67
CA THR A 5 -6.76 3.87 12.75
C THR A 5 -7.28 4.86 11.72
N VAL A 6 -8.26 4.45 10.96
CA VAL A 6 -9.01 5.27 9.99
C VAL A 6 -10.48 5.15 10.36
N GLU A 7 -11.16 6.28 10.57
CA GLU A 7 -12.55 6.32 11.03
C GLU A 7 -13.41 7.14 10.09
N GLY A 8 -14.47 6.53 9.58
CA GLY A 8 -15.50 7.19 8.81
C GLY A 8 -14.97 7.97 7.60
N LEU A 9 -14.07 7.42 6.80
CA LEU A 9 -13.44 8.14 5.70
C LEU A 9 -14.41 8.29 4.53
N HIS A 10 -14.69 9.53 4.15
CA HIS A 10 -15.54 9.90 3.00
C HIS A 10 -14.69 10.49 1.87
N LYS A 11 -15.03 10.17 0.63
CA LYS A 11 -14.44 10.77 -0.57
C LYS A 11 -15.46 10.88 -1.69
N SER A 12 -15.54 12.08 -2.24
CA SER A 12 -16.36 12.35 -3.43
C SER A 12 -15.52 13.01 -4.53
N TYR A 13 -15.89 12.73 -5.79
CA TYR A 13 -15.42 13.44 -6.99
C TYR A 13 -16.64 14.10 -7.63
N GLY A 14 -16.76 15.41 -7.47
CA GLY A 14 -17.98 16.14 -7.84
C GLY A 14 -19.18 15.63 -7.03
N SER A 15 -20.23 15.20 -7.70
CA SER A 15 -21.45 14.63 -7.09
C SER A 15 -21.35 13.12 -6.79
N HIS A 16 -20.30 12.46 -7.25
CA HIS A 16 -20.15 11.01 -7.08
C HIS A 16 -19.36 10.67 -5.80
N GLU A 17 -20.04 10.10 -4.81
CA GLU A 17 -19.43 9.66 -3.57
C GLU A 17 -18.83 8.25 -3.74
N VAL A 18 -17.50 8.16 -3.66
CA VAL A 18 -16.72 6.93 -3.86
C VAL A 18 -16.45 6.20 -2.54
N LEU A 19 -16.25 6.94 -1.45
CA LEU A 19 -16.10 6.38 -0.10
C LEU A 19 -17.18 6.95 0.81
N LYS A 20 -17.90 6.07 1.49
CA LYS A 20 -19.12 6.38 2.25
C LYS A 20 -18.94 6.02 3.73
N GLY A 21 -17.88 6.53 4.37
CA GLY A 21 -17.60 6.28 5.79
C GLY A 21 -16.81 5.00 6.04
N VAL A 22 -15.82 4.72 5.20
CA VAL A 22 -14.96 3.52 5.33
C VAL A 22 -14.05 3.65 6.54
N SER A 23 -14.01 2.62 7.40
CA SER A 23 -13.16 2.55 8.59
C SER A 23 -12.25 1.33 8.55
N LEU A 24 -11.05 1.46 9.18
CA LEU A 24 -10.06 0.41 9.27
C LEU A 24 -9.21 0.59 10.53
N GLN A 25 -8.87 -0.51 11.19
CA GLN A 25 -7.96 -0.53 12.33
C GLN A 25 -6.90 -1.60 12.12
N ALA A 26 -5.62 -1.20 12.11
CA ALA A 26 -4.48 -2.08 11.96
C ALA A 26 -3.63 -2.08 13.23
N LYS A 27 -3.30 -3.25 13.77
CA LYS A 27 -2.30 -3.44 14.83
C LYS A 27 -0.92 -3.58 14.19
N THR A 28 0.13 -3.47 15.00
CA THR A 28 1.49 -3.78 14.55
C THR A 28 1.57 -5.25 14.10
N GLY A 29 2.10 -5.46 12.89
CA GLY A 29 2.22 -6.79 12.29
C GLY A 29 0.98 -7.27 11.53
N ASP A 30 -0.13 -6.51 11.55
CA ASP A 30 -1.31 -6.88 10.77
C ASP A 30 -1.05 -6.74 9.26
N VAL A 31 -1.57 -7.71 8.52
CA VAL A 31 -1.69 -7.68 7.07
C VAL A 31 -3.17 -7.62 6.73
N ILE A 32 -3.61 -6.48 6.22
CA ILE A 32 -5.01 -6.23 5.88
C ILE A 32 -5.16 -6.17 4.36
N SER A 33 -6.02 -7.02 3.80
CA SER A 33 -6.34 -6.98 2.37
C SER A 33 -7.69 -6.34 2.11
N LEU A 34 -7.71 -5.37 1.19
CA LEU A 34 -8.90 -4.74 0.64
C LEU A 34 -9.25 -5.45 -0.66
N ILE A 35 -10.42 -6.08 -0.70
CA ILE A 35 -10.91 -6.82 -1.86
C ILE A 35 -12.24 -6.23 -2.35
N GLY A 36 -12.63 -6.52 -3.58
CA GLY A 36 -13.87 -6.01 -4.17
C GLY A 36 -13.73 -5.71 -5.66
N ALA A 37 -14.85 -5.48 -6.33
CA ALA A 37 -14.89 -5.18 -7.75
C ALA A 37 -14.13 -3.90 -8.12
N SER A 38 -13.77 -3.74 -9.40
CA SER A 38 -13.23 -2.47 -9.90
C SER A 38 -14.22 -1.34 -9.63
N GLY A 39 -13.72 -0.16 -9.25
CA GLY A 39 -14.55 1.00 -8.91
C GLY A 39 -15.19 0.96 -7.52
N SER A 40 -14.96 -0.06 -6.69
CA SER A 40 -15.54 -0.11 -5.32
C SER A 40 -14.92 0.87 -4.32
N GLY A 41 -13.84 1.58 -4.68
CA GLY A 41 -13.19 2.60 -3.84
C GLY A 41 -11.89 2.17 -3.16
N LYS A 42 -11.40 0.93 -3.36
CA LYS A 42 -10.20 0.37 -2.68
C LYS A 42 -8.95 1.24 -2.81
N SER A 43 -8.52 1.52 -4.04
CA SER A 43 -7.32 2.35 -4.30
C SER A 43 -7.52 3.79 -3.85
N THR A 44 -8.75 4.33 -3.98
CA THR A 44 -9.09 5.65 -3.45
C THR A 44 -8.93 5.70 -1.93
N PHE A 45 -9.41 4.67 -1.22
CA PHE A 45 -9.26 4.56 0.23
C PHE A 45 -7.77 4.52 0.63
N LEU A 46 -6.99 3.67 -0.03
CA LEU A 46 -5.56 3.56 0.25
C LEU A 46 -4.82 4.88 0.00
N ARG A 47 -5.14 5.60 -1.08
CA ARG A 47 -4.56 6.90 -1.42
C ARG A 47 -5.00 8.02 -0.47
N CYS A 48 -6.20 7.93 0.09
CA CYS A 48 -6.64 8.86 1.13
C CYS A 48 -5.85 8.67 2.43
N ILE A 49 -5.49 7.44 2.81
CA ILE A 49 -4.67 7.15 4.00
C ILE A 49 -3.30 7.85 3.91
N ASN A 50 -2.70 7.92 2.72
CA ASN A 50 -1.41 8.60 2.49
C ASN A 50 -1.57 10.07 2.04
N PHE A 51 -2.79 10.61 2.02
CA PHE A 51 -3.10 11.95 1.52
C PHE A 51 -2.58 12.24 0.10
N LEU A 52 -2.46 11.21 -0.73
CA LEU A 52 -2.32 11.37 -2.18
C LEU A 52 -3.65 11.80 -2.81
N GLU A 53 -4.75 11.35 -2.21
CA GLU A 53 -6.09 11.85 -2.43
C GLU A 53 -6.58 12.57 -1.18
N THR A 54 -7.23 13.70 -1.35
CA THR A 54 -7.78 14.48 -0.24
C THR A 54 -9.13 13.92 0.16
N PRO A 55 -9.30 13.34 1.36
CA PRO A 55 -10.61 12.89 1.84
C PRO A 55 -11.53 14.10 2.10
N ASN A 56 -12.84 13.88 2.03
CA ASN A 56 -13.82 14.93 2.31
C ASN A 56 -14.20 15.01 3.80
N ASP A 57 -14.19 13.85 4.47
CA ASP A 57 -14.46 13.73 5.91
C ASP A 57 -13.80 12.47 6.48
N GLY A 58 -13.75 12.37 7.81
CA GLY A 58 -13.19 11.25 8.55
C GLY A 58 -12.10 11.67 9.52
N ALA A 59 -11.56 10.69 10.26
CA ALA A 59 -10.45 10.88 11.19
C ALA A 59 -9.39 9.80 10.98
N MET A 60 -8.14 10.14 11.29
CA MET A 60 -7.03 9.18 11.23
C MET A 60 -6.09 9.38 12.42
N SER A 61 -5.53 8.27 12.91
CA SER A 61 -4.46 8.29 13.91
C SER A 61 -3.37 7.28 13.58
N LEU A 62 -2.12 7.61 13.94
CA LEU A 62 -0.96 6.74 13.80
C LEU A 62 -0.29 6.59 15.17
N ASP A 63 -0.07 5.36 15.63
CA ASP A 63 0.37 5.06 17.02
C ASP A 63 -0.51 5.70 18.09
N GLY A 64 -1.82 5.71 17.89
CA GLY A 64 -2.78 6.34 18.77
C GLY A 64 -2.72 7.88 18.83
N LYS A 65 -1.85 8.50 18.02
CA LYS A 65 -1.76 9.97 17.90
C LYS A 65 -2.63 10.44 16.75
N PRO A 66 -3.65 11.29 17.01
CA PRO A 66 -4.49 11.83 15.95
C PRO A 66 -3.66 12.64 14.94
N ILE A 67 -3.92 12.43 13.65
CA ILE A 67 -3.39 13.27 12.58
C ILE A 67 -4.23 14.54 12.54
N ARG A 68 -3.58 15.69 12.73
CA ARG A 68 -4.26 16.99 12.74
C ARG A 68 -4.67 17.37 11.32
N MET A 69 -5.96 17.39 11.08
CA MET A 69 -6.54 17.75 9.78
C MET A 69 -7.33 19.05 9.87
N VAL A 70 -7.28 19.83 8.82
CA VAL A 70 -8.08 21.04 8.63
C VAL A 70 -8.92 20.89 7.36
N LYS A 71 -10.17 21.33 7.42
CA LYS A 71 -11.09 21.29 6.30
C LYS A 71 -10.92 22.53 5.42
N ASN A 72 -10.83 22.36 4.13
CA ASN A 72 -10.88 23.42 3.14
C ASN A 72 -11.92 23.10 2.05
N HIS A 73 -11.98 23.91 0.98
CA HIS A 73 -12.93 23.70 -0.13
C HIS A 73 -12.69 22.41 -0.93
N MET A 74 -11.50 21.80 -0.84
CA MET A 74 -11.18 20.52 -1.49
C MET A 74 -11.36 19.30 -0.58
N GLY A 75 -11.56 19.51 0.73
CA GLY A 75 -11.69 18.44 1.72
C GLY A 75 -10.77 18.60 2.91
N LEU A 76 -10.40 17.47 3.55
CA LEU A 76 -9.51 17.42 4.71
C LEU A 76 -8.05 17.30 4.27
N ARG A 77 -7.20 18.24 4.68
CA ARG A 77 -5.75 18.15 4.52
C ARG A 77 -5.05 18.12 5.86
N VAL A 78 -3.86 17.55 5.91
CA VAL A 78 -3.00 17.65 7.10
C VAL A 78 -2.70 19.12 7.39
N ALA A 79 -2.79 19.52 8.65
CA ALA A 79 -2.72 20.94 9.05
C ALA A 79 -1.36 21.60 8.76
N ASP A 80 -0.28 20.79 8.75
CA ASP A 80 1.09 21.23 8.57
C ASP A 80 1.80 20.34 7.52
N ASP A 81 2.47 20.95 6.55
CA ASP A 81 3.18 20.24 5.48
C ASP A 81 4.36 19.41 6.02
N HIS A 82 5.01 19.82 7.10
CA HIS A 82 6.04 19.03 7.78
C HIS A 82 5.43 17.79 8.46
N GLU A 83 4.23 17.90 9.02
CA GLU A 83 3.50 16.75 9.55
C GLU A 83 3.10 15.78 8.43
N LEU A 84 2.63 16.29 7.29
CA LEU A 84 2.33 15.48 6.11
C LEU A 84 3.59 14.75 5.60
N GLN A 85 4.73 15.44 5.53
CA GLN A 85 5.98 14.82 5.11
C GLN A 85 6.38 13.70 6.09
N ARG A 86 6.35 13.97 7.42
CA ARG A 86 6.62 12.94 8.44
C ARG A 86 5.66 11.76 8.34
N LEU A 87 4.38 12.00 8.10
CA LEU A 87 3.39 10.95 7.89
C LEU A 87 3.77 10.06 6.71
N ARG A 88 4.09 10.65 5.56
CA ARG A 88 4.49 9.91 4.35
C ARG A 88 5.80 9.15 4.48
N THR A 89 6.70 9.54 5.38
CA THR A 89 7.88 8.72 5.70
C THR A 89 7.52 7.47 6.48
N ARG A 90 6.48 7.52 7.30
CA ARG A 90 6.01 6.42 8.13
C ARG A 90 5.01 5.50 7.41
N LEU A 91 4.31 6.02 6.39
CA LEU A 91 3.33 5.34 5.54
C LEU A 91 3.86 5.27 4.10
N ALA A 92 4.73 4.31 3.80
CA ALA A 92 5.23 4.15 2.44
C ALA A 92 4.18 3.52 1.52
N MET A 93 4.17 3.91 0.25
CA MET A 93 3.23 3.38 -0.75
C MET A 93 3.96 2.76 -1.93
N VAL A 94 3.51 1.56 -2.31
CA VAL A 94 3.89 0.84 -3.51
C VAL A 94 2.69 0.83 -4.47
N PHE A 95 2.90 1.28 -5.69
CA PHE A 95 1.85 1.50 -6.69
C PHE A 95 1.74 0.33 -7.67
N GLN A 96 0.60 0.24 -8.35
CA GLN A 96 0.35 -0.66 -9.46
C GLN A 96 1.34 -0.43 -10.62
N HIS A 97 1.55 0.83 -11.02
CA HIS A 97 2.62 1.23 -11.90
C HIS A 97 3.83 1.59 -11.04
N PHE A 98 4.98 1.05 -11.36
CA PHE A 98 6.20 1.06 -10.54
C PHE A 98 6.67 2.46 -10.13
N ASN A 99 6.32 3.49 -10.93
CA ASN A 99 6.63 4.91 -10.69
C ASN A 99 8.12 5.15 -10.40
N LEU A 100 8.99 4.41 -11.08
CA LEU A 100 10.43 4.64 -11.01
C LEU A 100 10.80 5.84 -11.89
N TRP A 101 11.77 6.64 -11.42
CA TRP A 101 12.33 7.73 -12.22
C TRP A 101 13.24 7.14 -13.30
N GLY A 102 12.79 7.17 -14.56
CA GLY A 102 13.46 6.53 -15.69
C GLY A 102 14.84 7.10 -16.02
N HIS A 103 15.13 8.34 -15.61
CA HIS A 103 16.41 9.03 -15.80
C HIS A 103 17.41 8.78 -14.66
N MET A 104 17.04 8.01 -13.65
CA MET A 104 17.86 7.63 -12.50
C MET A 104 18.17 6.14 -12.53
N THR A 105 19.35 5.77 -12.03
CA THR A 105 19.68 4.36 -11.79
C THR A 105 18.76 3.77 -10.72
N VAL A 106 18.73 2.45 -10.60
CA VAL A 106 18.02 1.75 -9.52
C VAL A 106 18.54 2.21 -8.16
N LEU A 107 19.86 2.32 -8.00
CA LEU A 107 20.48 2.80 -6.76
C LEU A 107 20.00 4.21 -6.40
N ASP A 108 19.97 5.13 -7.38
CA ASP A 108 19.50 6.50 -7.16
C ASP A 108 18.01 6.54 -6.80
N ASN A 109 17.17 5.73 -7.49
CA ASN A 109 15.74 5.59 -7.18
C ASN A 109 15.49 5.20 -5.71
N ILE A 110 16.34 4.32 -5.15
CA ILE A 110 16.17 3.84 -3.78
C ILE A 110 16.79 4.82 -2.77
N THR A 111 17.91 5.48 -3.11
CA THR A 111 18.68 6.29 -2.15
C THR A 111 18.21 7.74 -2.03
N ILE A 112 17.56 8.30 -3.04
CA ILE A 112 17.23 9.72 -3.07
C ILE A 112 16.34 10.17 -1.91
N ALA A 113 15.29 9.41 -1.60
CA ALA A 113 14.35 9.75 -0.54
C ALA A 113 14.98 9.63 0.87
N PRO A 114 15.66 8.55 1.25
CA PRO A 114 16.39 8.48 2.52
C PRO A 114 17.39 9.63 2.71
N ARG A 115 18.12 10.02 1.64
CA ARG A 115 19.09 11.11 1.70
C ARG A 115 18.45 12.48 1.85
N ARG A 116 17.39 12.75 1.08
CA ARG A 116 16.76 14.08 1.00
C ARG A 116 15.75 14.33 2.13
N VAL A 117 15.06 13.30 2.57
CA VAL A 117 13.96 13.42 3.54
C VAL A 117 14.41 13.04 4.95
N LEU A 118 15.19 11.96 5.10
CA LEU A 118 15.66 11.48 6.41
C LEU A 118 17.06 11.99 6.77
N GLY A 119 17.77 12.68 5.86
CA GLY A 119 19.12 13.17 6.11
C GLY A 119 20.19 12.07 6.20
N VAL A 120 19.88 10.87 5.71
CA VAL A 120 20.83 9.73 5.73
C VAL A 120 22.05 10.05 4.86
N SER A 121 23.27 9.70 5.32
CA SER A 121 24.49 9.91 4.54
C SER A 121 24.43 9.13 3.21
N LYS A 122 25.19 9.59 2.21
CA LYS A 122 25.26 8.91 0.90
C LYS A 122 25.64 7.43 1.07
N LYS A 123 26.70 7.17 1.85
CA LYS A 123 27.19 5.81 2.11
C LYS A 123 26.14 4.93 2.77
N ASP A 124 25.53 5.40 3.86
CA ASP A 124 24.53 4.62 4.58
C ASP A 124 23.27 4.37 3.73
N ALA A 125 22.89 5.34 2.88
CA ALA A 125 21.77 5.17 1.95
C ALA A 125 22.07 4.13 0.87
N GLU A 126 23.31 4.10 0.33
CA GLU A 126 23.75 3.10 -0.65
C GLU A 126 23.82 1.69 0.00
N ASP A 127 24.37 1.57 1.21
CA ASP A 127 24.43 0.31 1.95
C ASP A 127 23.02 -0.20 2.25
N ARG A 128 22.11 0.70 2.65
CA ARG A 128 20.69 0.41 2.85
C ARG A 128 20.01 -0.06 1.56
N ALA A 129 20.26 0.62 0.44
CA ALA A 129 19.69 0.27 -0.85
C ALA A 129 20.15 -1.13 -1.30
N ARG A 130 21.42 -1.45 -1.19
CA ARG A 130 21.96 -2.78 -1.55
C ARG A 130 21.36 -3.89 -0.69
N ARG A 131 21.21 -3.68 0.61
CA ARG A 131 20.52 -4.61 1.53
C ARG A 131 19.07 -4.84 1.12
N TYR A 132 18.33 -3.80 0.74
CA TYR A 132 16.93 -3.97 0.31
C TYR A 132 16.81 -4.56 -1.09
N LEU A 133 17.75 -4.32 -2.01
CA LEU A 133 17.80 -5.03 -3.29
C LEU A 133 17.99 -6.54 -3.10
N GLU A 134 18.92 -6.94 -2.23
CA GLU A 134 19.11 -8.35 -1.87
C GLU A 134 17.84 -8.94 -1.25
N LYS A 135 17.21 -8.20 -0.32
CA LYS A 135 15.97 -8.61 0.35
C LYS A 135 14.83 -8.86 -0.62
N VAL A 136 14.70 -8.07 -1.70
CA VAL A 136 13.69 -8.31 -2.73
C VAL A 136 14.14 -9.28 -3.83
N GLY A 137 15.25 -10.00 -3.61
CA GLY A 137 15.77 -11.02 -4.52
C GLY A 137 16.36 -10.49 -5.82
N LEU A 138 16.89 -9.25 -5.81
CA LEU A 138 17.57 -8.66 -6.95
C LEU A 138 19.10 -8.70 -6.79
N PRO A 139 19.86 -9.14 -7.81
CA PRO A 139 21.30 -9.20 -7.73
C PRO A 139 21.93 -7.79 -7.69
N ALA A 140 23.08 -7.65 -7.04
CA ALA A 140 23.76 -6.38 -6.84
C ALA A 140 24.01 -5.57 -8.13
N ARG A 141 24.23 -6.26 -9.25
CA ARG A 141 24.44 -5.63 -10.58
C ARG A 141 23.26 -4.78 -11.07
N VAL A 142 22.05 -5.02 -10.54
CA VAL A 142 20.84 -4.25 -10.89
C VAL A 142 20.94 -2.82 -10.39
N ALA A 143 21.72 -2.55 -9.36
CA ALA A 143 21.87 -1.23 -8.75
C ALA A 143 22.26 -0.12 -9.75
N ASP A 144 23.12 -0.45 -10.70
CA ASP A 144 23.66 0.50 -11.68
C ASP A 144 22.85 0.57 -12.98
N GLN A 145 21.79 -0.24 -13.10
CA GLN A 145 20.90 -0.25 -14.27
C GLN A 145 19.83 0.86 -14.17
N PHE A 146 19.31 1.25 -15.33
CA PHE A 146 18.14 2.13 -15.42
C PHE A 146 16.86 1.30 -15.51
N PRO A 147 15.70 1.85 -15.06
CA PRO A 147 14.42 1.14 -15.09
C PRO A 147 14.05 0.53 -16.44
N ALA A 148 14.39 1.20 -17.55
CA ALA A 148 14.10 0.74 -18.90
C ALA A 148 14.74 -0.61 -19.26
N PHE A 149 15.78 -1.03 -18.54
CA PHE A 149 16.47 -2.32 -18.78
C PHE A 149 15.98 -3.44 -17.84
N LEU A 150 14.94 -3.20 -17.06
CA LEU A 150 14.38 -4.14 -16.10
C LEU A 150 13.05 -4.71 -16.60
N SER A 151 12.79 -5.99 -16.30
CA SER A 151 11.44 -6.56 -16.47
C SER A 151 10.44 -5.88 -15.52
N GLY A 152 9.12 -5.99 -15.82
CA GLY A 152 8.08 -5.46 -14.95
C GLY A 152 8.19 -5.96 -13.50
N GLY A 153 8.41 -7.26 -13.31
CA GLY A 153 8.62 -7.84 -11.98
C GLY A 153 9.86 -7.33 -11.26
N GLN A 154 10.96 -7.07 -12.00
CA GLN A 154 12.15 -6.42 -11.43
C GLN A 154 11.87 -4.97 -11.05
N GLN A 155 11.18 -4.19 -11.90
CA GLN A 155 10.80 -2.81 -11.60
C GLN A 155 9.92 -2.74 -10.35
N GLN A 156 8.96 -3.65 -10.20
CA GLN A 156 8.10 -3.69 -9.02
C GLN A 156 8.89 -4.05 -7.75
N ARG A 157 9.83 -4.98 -7.83
CA ARG A 157 10.71 -5.31 -6.69
C ARG A 157 11.63 -4.13 -6.33
N VAL A 158 12.09 -3.34 -7.30
CA VAL A 158 12.81 -2.09 -7.04
C VAL A 158 11.88 -1.07 -6.35
N ALA A 159 10.62 -0.94 -6.78
CA ALA A 159 9.64 -0.05 -6.13
C ALA A 159 9.38 -0.46 -4.67
N ILE A 160 9.31 -1.77 -4.38
CA ILE A 160 9.22 -2.29 -3.01
C ILE A 160 10.50 -1.96 -2.22
N ALA A 161 11.70 -2.18 -2.79
CA ALA A 161 12.97 -1.85 -2.14
C ALA A 161 13.08 -0.34 -1.83
N ARG A 162 12.62 0.53 -2.75
CA ARG A 162 12.53 1.98 -2.55
C ARG A 162 11.63 2.35 -1.37
N ALA A 163 10.46 1.71 -1.27
CA ALA A 163 9.55 1.93 -0.14
C ALA A 163 10.18 1.48 1.18
N LEU A 164 10.80 0.30 1.20
CA LEU A 164 11.47 -0.27 2.38
C LEU A 164 12.68 0.57 2.84
N ALA A 165 13.38 1.24 1.93
CA ALA A 165 14.52 2.09 2.24
C ALA A 165 14.18 3.30 3.11
N MET A 166 12.91 3.69 3.17
CA MET A 166 12.39 4.70 4.11
C MET A 166 12.17 4.14 5.52
N GLU A 167 12.30 2.82 5.73
CA GLU A 167 12.04 2.10 6.99
C GLU A 167 10.65 2.44 7.58
N PRO A 168 9.59 2.30 6.76
CA PRO A 168 8.24 2.71 7.14
C PRO A 168 7.66 1.82 8.23
N GLU A 169 6.70 2.37 8.97
CA GLU A 169 5.93 1.64 9.98
C GLU A 169 4.76 0.87 9.39
N VAL A 170 4.16 1.41 8.32
CA VAL A 170 3.09 0.76 7.56
C VAL A 170 3.41 0.85 6.06
N ILE A 171 3.19 -0.23 5.33
CA ILE A 171 3.37 -0.27 3.89
C ILE A 171 1.98 -0.42 3.23
N LEU A 172 1.69 0.47 2.30
CA LEU A 172 0.45 0.48 1.53
C LEU A 172 0.75 -0.07 0.14
N PHE A 173 0.06 -1.13 -0.29
CA PHE A 173 0.22 -1.74 -1.61
C PHE A 173 -1.05 -1.52 -2.44
N ASP A 174 -0.96 -0.75 -3.52
CA ASP A 174 -2.06 -0.49 -4.46
C ASP A 174 -1.92 -1.41 -5.68
N GLU A 175 -2.54 -2.57 -5.64
CA GLU A 175 -2.54 -3.59 -6.71
C GLU A 175 -1.13 -3.92 -7.24
N PRO A 176 -0.21 -4.40 -6.41
CA PRO A 176 1.21 -4.49 -6.75
C PRO A 176 1.55 -5.47 -7.88
N THR A 177 0.59 -6.29 -8.32
CA THR A 177 0.79 -7.32 -9.36
C THR A 177 -0.03 -7.07 -10.63
N SER A 178 -1.00 -6.15 -10.61
CA SER A 178 -1.99 -5.98 -11.70
C SER A 178 -1.39 -5.50 -13.04
N ALA A 179 -0.18 -4.91 -13.02
CA ALA A 179 0.53 -4.46 -14.22
C ALA A 179 1.63 -5.44 -14.67
N LEU A 180 1.64 -6.67 -14.15
CA LEU A 180 2.67 -7.66 -14.40
C LEU A 180 2.17 -8.81 -15.28
N ASP A 181 3.09 -9.39 -16.04
CA ASP A 181 2.84 -10.64 -16.72
C ASP A 181 2.63 -11.77 -15.69
N PRO A 182 1.70 -12.71 -15.92
CA PRO A 182 1.37 -13.78 -14.96
C PRO A 182 2.58 -14.61 -14.50
N GLU A 183 3.58 -14.79 -15.36
CA GLU A 183 4.79 -15.57 -15.06
C GLU A 183 5.65 -14.96 -13.95
N VAL A 184 5.61 -13.62 -13.78
CA VAL A 184 6.45 -12.91 -12.80
C VAL A 184 5.69 -12.48 -11.54
N VAL A 185 4.36 -12.61 -11.51
CA VAL A 185 3.51 -12.30 -10.34
C VAL A 185 4.00 -13.02 -9.10
N GLY A 186 4.29 -14.33 -9.22
CA GLY A 186 4.74 -15.16 -8.10
C GLY A 186 6.01 -14.65 -7.40
N GLU A 187 6.95 -14.04 -8.14
CA GLU A 187 8.18 -13.48 -7.58
C GLU A 187 7.89 -12.27 -6.67
N VAL A 188 6.99 -11.40 -7.09
CA VAL A 188 6.59 -10.21 -6.32
C VAL A 188 5.78 -10.61 -5.09
N LEU A 189 4.83 -11.54 -5.24
CA LEU A 189 4.04 -12.05 -4.12
C LEU A 189 4.90 -12.74 -3.06
N LYS A 190 5.95 -13.47 -3.47
CA LYS A 190 6.91 -14.08 -2.54
C LYS A 190 7.65 -13.04 -1.71
N VAL A 191 8.04 -11.91 -2.31
CA VAL A 191 8.65 -10.79 -1.57
C VAL A 191 7.68 -10.23 -0.53
N ILE A 192 6.42 -9.96 -0.92
CA ILE A 192 5.40 -9.41 -0.01
C ILE A 192 5.09 -10.42 1.11
N GLN A 193 5.03 -11.72 0.81
CA GLN A 193 4.87 -12.76 1.82
C GLN A 193 6.02 -12.75 2.84
N GLY A 194 7.27 -12.64 2.40
CA GLY A 194 8.41 -12.52 3.29
C GLY A 194 8.32 -11.30 4.22
N LEU A 195 7.79 -10.17 3.74
CA LEU A 195 7.54 -9.00 4.58
C LEU A 195 6.43 -9.25 5.64
N ALA A 196 5.40 -10.03 5.28
CA ALA A 196 4.36 -10.44 6.23
C ALA A 196 4.94 -11.34 7.32
N GLU A 197 5.76 -12.32 6.96
CA GLU A 197 6.44 -13.24 7.87
C GLU A 197 7.40 -12.53 8.83
N GLU A 198 7.97 -11.38 8.41
CA GLU A 198 8.78 -10.51 9.28
C GLU A 198 7.95 -9.64 10.24
N GLY A 199 6.63 -9.74 10.21
CA GLY A 199 5.74 -8.94 11.05
C GLY A 199 5.60 -7.49 10.61
N ARG A 200 5.80 -7.16 9.33
CA ARG A 200 5.54 -5.81 8.80
C ARG A 200 4.04 -5.53 8.77
N THR A 201 3.66 -4.35 9.21
CA THR A 201 2.27 -3.89 9.09
C THR A 201 2.00 -3.46 7.66
N MET A 202 0.99 -4.07 7.03
CA MET A 202 0.69 -3.84 5.62
C MET A 202 -0.80 -3.71 5.37
N ILE A 203 -1.17 -2.81 4.47
CA ILE A 203 -2.53 -2.70 3.94
C ILE A 203 -2.40 -2.80 2.43
N MET A 204 -3.11 -3.76 1.82
CA MET A 204 -2.99 -3.98 0.39
C MET A 204 -4.33 -4.05 -0.32
N VAL A 205 -4.39 -3.50 -1.51
CA VAL A 205 -5.43 -3.79 -2.50
C VAL A 205 -4.90 -4.91 -3.37
N THR A 206 -5.64 -6.00 -3.50
CA THR A 206 -5.22 -7.14 -4.32
C THR A 206 -6.41 -7.86 -4.96
N HIS A 207 -6.17 -8.44 -6.12
CA HIS A 207 -7.06 -9.38 -6.82
C HIS A 207 -6.60 -10.85 -6.67
N GLU A 208 -5.47 -11.07 -6.01
CA GLU A 208 -4.89 -12.39 -5.76
C GLU A 208 -5.52 -13.04 -4.52
N MET A 209 -6.73 -13.64 -4.67
CA MET A 209 -7.49 -14.17 -3.52
C MET A 209 -6.75 -15.27 -2.77
N GLY A 210 -6.04 -16.15 -3.50
CA GLY A 210 -5.22 -17.21 -2.88
C GLY A 210 -4.07 -16.65 -2.05
N PHE A 211 -3.47 -15.54 -2.50
CA PHE A 211 -2.43 -14.83 -1.75
C PHE A 211 -3.02 -14.11 -0.53
N ALA A 212 -4.12 -13.35 -0.72
CA ALA A 212 -4.80 -12.65 0.38
C ALA A 212 -5.18 -13.63 1.51
N ARG A 213 -5.72 -14.81 1.15
CA ARG A 213 -6.03 -15.88 2.12
C ARG A 213 -4.81 -16.31 2.94
N LYS A 214 -3.65 -16.43 2.29
CA LYS A 214 -2.43 -16.95 2.91
C LYS A 214 -1.77 -15.97 3.87
N VAL A 215 -1.79 -14.68 3.54
CA VAL A 215 -0.97 -13.69 4.25
C VAL A 215 -1.76 -12.74 5.15
N SER A 216 -3.07 -12.58 4.93
CA SER A 216 -3.85 -11.57 5.65
C SER A 216 -4.35 -12.06 6.99
N ASN A 217 -4.30 -11.18 7.99
CA ASN A 217 -4.99 -11.38 9.27
C ASN A 217 -6.44 -10.91 9.17
N GLN A 218 -6.70 -9.95 8.30
CA GLN A 218 -8.01 -9.35 8.12
C GLN A 218 -8.25 -9.03 6.65
N LEU A 219 -9.49 -9.22 6.22
CA LEU A 219 -9.97 -8.80 4.91
C LEU A 219 -11.14 -7.84 5.08
N LEU A 220 -11.17 -6.81 4.23
CA LEU A 220 -12.29 -5.89 4.07
C LEU A 220 -12.81 -6.01 2.64
N PHE A 221 -14.04 -6.46 2.47
CA PHE A 221 -14.71 -6.47 1.19
C PHE A 221 -15.46 -5.16 0.98
N LEU A 222 -14.98 -4.37 0.01
CA LEU A 222 -15.60 -3.10 -0.37
C LEU A 222 -16.57 -3.29 -1.52
N HIS A 223 -17.78 -2.77 -1.35
CA HIS A 223 -18.80 -2.70 -2.40
C HIS A 223 -19.43 -1.30 -2.43
N GLN A 224 -19.37 -0.63 -3.58
CA GLN A 224 -19.95 0.71 -3.79
C GLN A 224 -19.61 1.76 -2.71
N GLY A 225 -18.36 1.75 -2.27
CA GLY A 225 -17.84 2.71 -1.29
C GLY A 225 -18.12 2.38 0.17
N LEU A 226 -18.69 1.22 0.47
CA LEU A 226 -18.99 0.73 1.81
C LEU A 226 -18.16 -0.54 2.11
N VAL A 227 -17.85 -0.77 3.39
CA VAL A 227 -17.39 -2.08 3.87
C VAL A 227 -18.61 -2.97 4.01
N GLU A 228 -18.80 -3.86 3.04
CA GLU A 228 -19.94 -4.79 3.00
C GLU A 228 -19.72 -5.98 3.95
N GLU A 229 -18.48 -6.48 4.02
CA GLU A 229 -18.11 -7.55 4.93
C GLU A 229 -16.65 -7.40 5.35
N GLN A 230 -16.36 -7.74 6.61
CA GLN A 230 -15.00 -7.81 7.14
C GLN A 230 -14.84 -9.01 8.07
N GLY A 231 -13.65 -9.57 8.09
CA GLY A 231 -13.31 -10.72 8.93
C GLY A 231 -11.88 -11.19 8.70
N GLY A 232 -11.54 -12.36 9.24
CA GLY A 232 -10.30 -13.04 8.90
C GLY A 232 -10.36 -13.73 7.52
N PRO A 233 -9.33 -14.51 7.15
CA PRO A 233 -9.27 -15.21 5.86
C PRO A 233 -10.47 -16.14 5.60
N GLU A 234 -11.16 -16.59 6.64
CA GLU A 234 -12.33 -17.47 6.58
C GLU A 234 -13.51 -16.88 5.81
N ILE A 235 -13.61 -15.56 5.66
CA ILE A 235 -14.68 -14.93 4.87
C ILE A 235 -14.57 -15.26 3.38
N LEU A 236 -13.40 -15.69 2.91
CA LEU A 236 -13.21 -16.14 1.52
C LEU A 236 -13.77 -17.55 1.29
N ASP A 237 -13.88 -18.35 2.35
CA ASP A 237 -14.43 -19.72 2.31
C ASP A 237 -15.92 -19.75 2.64
N ASN A 238 -16.33 -18.91 3.60
CA ASN A 238 -17.69 -18.86 4.13
C ASN A 238 -18.19 -17.40 4.16
N PRO A 239 -18.38 -16.77 2.98
CA PRO A 239 -18.88 -15.42 2.90
C PRO A 239 -20.33 -15.34 3.39
N ARG A 240 -20.62 -14.31 4.22
CA ARG A 240 -21.98 -14.08 4.76
C ARG A 240 -22.82 -13.24 3.83
N SER A 241 -22.19 -12.21 3.20
CA SER A 241 -22.91 -11.33 2.29
C SER A 241 -23.09 -11.99 0.92
N GLU A 242 -24.28 -11.89 0.35
CA GLU A 242 -24.56 -12.35 -1.01
C GLU A 242 -23.64 -11.69 -2.04
N ARG A 243 -23.24 -10.44 -1.79
CA ARG A 243 -22.35 -9.68 -2.67
C ARG A 243 -20.93 -10.26 -2.69
N LEU A 244 -20.40 -10.66 -1.55
CA LEU A 244 -19.10 -11.33 -1.47
C LEU A 244 -19.15 -12.71 -2.13
N GLN A 245 -20.24 -13.48 -1.94
CA GLN A 245 -20.46 -14.76 -2.62
C GLN A 245 -20.42 -14.59 -4.15
N GLN A 246 -21.16 -13.60 -4.69
CA GLN A 246 -21.17 -13.29 -6.12
C GLN A 246 -19.80 -12.86 -6.63
N PHE A 247 -19.09 -12.02 -5.86
CA PHE A 247 -17.74 -11.56 -6.21
C PHE A 247 -16.74 -12.72 -6.33
N LEU A 248 -16.75 -13.63 -5.35
CA LEU A 248 -15.85 -14.79 -5.34
C LEU A 248 -16.19 -15.78 -6.44
N SER A 249 -17.48 -16.02 -6.71
CA SER A 249 -17.93 -16.93 -7.79
C SER A 249 -17.53 -16.43 -9.18
N ASN A 250 -17.48 -15.11 -9.40
CA ASN A 250 -17.11 -14.50 -10.68
C ASN A 250 -15.58 -14.37 -10.84
N GLY A 251 -14.83 -14.31 -9.74
CA GLY A 251 -13.37 -14.16 -9.75
C GLY A 251 -12.59 -15.47 -9.82
N LEU A 252 -13.26 -16.61 -9.74
CA LEU A 252 -12.67 -17.97 -9.81
C LEU A 252 -12.76 -18.59 -11.21
N LYS A 253 -13.13 -17.81 -12.23
CA LYS A 253 -13.18 -18.27 -13.64
C LYS A 253 -11.93 -17.85 -14.40
#